data_12d681cc1bad87a22b931102064f0b87
#
_entry.id   12d681cc1bad87a22b931102064f0b87
#
_cell.length_a   1.000
_cell.length_b   1.000
_cell.length_c   1.000
_cell.angle_alpha   90.00
_cell.angle_beta   90.00
_cell.angle_gamma   90.00
#
_symmetry.space_group_name_H-M   'P 1'
#
loop_
_entity.id
_entity.type
_entity.pdbx_description
1 polymer ?
#
loop_
_entity_poly.entity_id
_entity_poly.type
_entity_poly.pdbx_seq_one_letter_code
_entity_poly.pdbx_strand_id
1 'polypeptide(L)'
;LFFDIARIIKYHTPKVVVLENVKNFKNHDKGRTLKTVLKTLEDMGYSTNWEILNAKDFGVPQNRERTIIVGDKNGIEFDFSKISTSTSPKIADILESNRDDFEYLDESEYTLIQNPKNNYLVLYFLVIETKK
;
A
#
# COMPACT_ATOMS: atom_id res chain seq x y z
N LEU A 1 -1.74 -18.42 -0.19
CA LEU A 1 -2.11 -17.29 -1.07
C LEU A 1 -1.11 -17.10 -2.22
N PHE A 2 0.23 -16.84 -1.96
CA PHE A 2 1.17 -16.62 -3.08
C PHE A 2 1.23 -17.81 -4.05
N PHE A 3 1.28 -19.03 -3.56
CA PHE A 3 1.32 -20.22 -4.42
C PHE A 3 0.05 -20.40 -5.26
N ASP A 4 -1.09 -19.89 -4.83
CA ASP A 4 -2.32 -19.87 -5.65
C ASP A 4 -2.17 -18.86 -6.79
N ILE A 5 -1.60 -17.67 -6.50
CA ILE A 5 -1.25 -16.66 -7.51
C ILE A 5 -0.26 -17.27 -8.52
N ALA A 6 0.79 -17.94 -8.04
CA ALA A 6 1.79 -18.59 -8.87
C ALA A 6 1.17 -19.64 -9.79
N ARG A 7 0.20 -20.43 -9.29
CA ARG A 7 -0.54 -21.42 -10.09
C ARG A 7 -1.35 -20.74 -11.21
N ILE A 8 -2.00 -19.61 -10.90
CA ILE A 8 -2.77 -18.84 -11.88
C ILE A 8 -1.84 -18.24 -12.95
N ILE A 9 -0.72 -17.64 -12.53
CA ILE A 9 0.30 -17.09 -13.44
C ILE A 9 0.84 -18.18 -14.37
N LYS A 10 1.14 -19.36 -13.81
CA LYS A 10 1.64 -20.50 -14.60
C LYS A 10 0.64 -20.98 -15.64
N TYR A 11 -0.64 -20.96 -15.31
CA TYR A 11 -1.71 -21.41 -16.22
C TYR A 11 -1.98 -20.40 -17.34
N HIS A 12 -2.10 -19.10 -16.99
CA HIS A 12 -2.47 -18.07 -17.95
C HIS A 12 -1.27 -17.43 -18.67
N THR A 13 -0.07 -17.61 -18.14
CA THR A 13 1.18 -17.07 -18.68
C THR A 13 1.06 -15.61 -19.17
N PRO A 14 0.61 -14.66 -18.31
CA PRO A 14 0.46 -13.28 -18.72
C PRO A 14 1.82 -12.69 -19.13
N LYS A 15 1.81 -11.70 -20.04
CA LYS A 15 3.04 -11.03 -20.49
C LYS A 15 3.70 -10.24 -19.36
N VAL A 16 2.89 -9.62 -18.50
CA VAL A 16 3.35 -8.83 -17.36
C VAL A 16 2.59 -9.26 -16.12
N VAL A 17 3.29 -9.32 -15.01
CA VAL A 17 2.75 -9.58 -13.68
C VAL A 17 3.10 -8.40 -12.78
N VAL A 18 2.11 -7.87 -12.06
CA VAL A 18 2.32 -6.85 -11.03
C VAL A 18 1.76 -7.38 -9.72
N LEU A 19 2.61 -7.47 -8.70
CA LEU A 19 2.21 -7.89 -7.36
C LEU A 19 2.44 -6.75 -6.37
N GLU A 20 1.53 -6.61 -5.42
CA GLU A 20 1.60 -5.61 -4.34
C GLU A 20 1.60 -6.29 -2.99
N ASN A 21 2.37 -5.74 -2.06
CA ASN A 21 2.34 -6.14 -0.66
C ASN A 21 2.75 -4.98 0.26
N VAL A 22 2.55 -5.16 1.55
CA VAL A 22 2.97 -4.15 2.55
C VAL A 22 4.50 -3.95 2.53
N LYS A 23 4.95 -2.75 2.94
CA LYS A 23 6.39 -2.41 3.01
C LYS A 23 7.24 -3.49 3.69
N ASN A 24 6.77 -4.03 4.81
CA ASN A 24 7.52 -5.00 5.60
C ASN A 24 7.66 -6.38 4.93
N PHE A 25 6.97 -6.60 3.80
CA PHE A 25 7.11 -7.84 3.03
C PHE A 25 8.57 -8.13 2.65
N LYS A 26 9.34 -7.08 2.33
CA LYS A 26 10.77 -7.24 2.01
C LYS A 26 11.60 -7.87 3.15
N ASN A 27 11.19 -7.62 4.40
CA ASN A 27 11.91 -8.12 5.58
C ASN A 27 11.28 -9.38 6.17
N HIS A 28 10.10 -9.78 5.68
CA HIS A 28 9.39 -10.95 6.17
C HIS A 28 10.28 -12.18 6.08
N ASP A 29 10.36 -12.91 7.18
CA ASP A 29 11.21 -14.10 7.32
C ASP A 29 12.68 -13.82 6.90
N LYS A 30 13.25 -12.71 7.41
CA LYS A 30 14.62 -12.27 7.07
C LYS A 30 14.86 -12.10 5.56
N GLY A 31 13.82 -11.68 4.82
CA GLY A 31 13.85 -11.48 3.37
C GLY A 31 13.66 -12.76 2.54
N ARG A 32 13.52 -13.91 3.17
CA ARG A 32 13.36 -15.20 2.46
C ARG A 32 12.08 -15.25 1.63
N THR A 33 11.00 -14.65 2.16
CA THR A 33 9.71 -14.64 1.46
C THR A 33 9.79 -13.90 0.14
N LEU A 34 10.36 -12.69 0.12
CA LEU A 34 10.55 -11.93 -1.13
C LEU A 34 11.42 -12.70 -2.12
N LYS A 35 12.55 -13.25 -1.65
CA LYS A 35 13.42 -14.08 -2.50
C LYS A 35 12.68 -15.28 -3.10
N THR A 36 11.83 -15.95 -2.33
CA THR A 36 11.02 -17.08 -2.83
C THR A 36 10.06 -16.61 -3.91
N VAL A 37 9.39 -15.46 -3.74
CA VAL A 37 8.47 -14.91 -4.74
C VAL A 37 9.21 -14.59 -6.03
N LEU A 38 10.32 -13.84 -5.96
CA LEU A 38 11.13 -13.48 -7.13
C LEU A 38 11.62 -14.72 -7.86
N LYS A 39 12.26 -15.65 -7.12
CA LYS A 39 12.75 -16.90 -7.71
C LYS A 39 11.64 -17.72 -8.38
N THR A 40 10.46 -17.79 -7.77
CA THR A 40 9.33 -18.52 -8.37
C THR A 40 8.89 -17.91 -9.69
N LEU A 41 8.86 -16.57 -9.79
CA LEU A 41 8.55 -15.88 -11.05
C LEU A 41 9.66 -16.07 -12.09
N GLU A 42 10.93 -15.98 -11.67
CA GLU A 42 12.10 -16.22 -12.53
C GLU A 42 12.11 -17.66 -13.07
N ASP A 43 11.83 -18.66 -12.24
CA ASP A 43 11.70 -20.07 -12.65
C ASP A 43 10.54 -20.30 -13.66
N MET A 44 9.55 -19.38 -13.69
CA MET A 44 8.51 -19.33 -14.72
C MET A 44 8.90 -18.53 -15.95
N GLY A 45 10.12 -17.98 -16.01
CA GLY A 45 10.70 -17.23 -17.13
C GLY A 45 10.31 -15.75 -17.16
N TYR A 46 10.00 -15.14 -16.00
CA TYR A 46 9.82 -13.69 -15.88
C TYR A 46 11.13 -13.02 -15.48
N SER A 47 11.47 -11.90 -16.11
CA SER A 47 12.46 -10.96 -15.59
C SER A 47 11.79 -10.15 -14.50
N THR A 48 12.34 -10.14 -13.27
CA THR A 48 11.69 -9.52 -12.12
C THR A 48 12.46 -8.33 -11.58
N ASN A 49 11.75 -7.28 -11.23
CA ASN A 49 12.28 -6.16 -10.45
C ASN A 49 11.26 -5.74 -9.38
N TRP A 50 11.71 -5.07 -8.33
CA TRP A 50 10.83 -4.62 -7.27
C TRP A 50 11.33 -3.33 -6.61
N GLU A 51 10.40 -2.54 -6.08
CA GLU A 51 10.69 -1.29 -5.37
C GLU A 51 9.64 -1.05 -4.28
N ILE A 52 9.96 -0.18 -3.31
CA ILE A 52 8.99 0.34 -2.36
C ILE A 52 8.53 1.70 -2.85
N LEU A 53 7.24 1.78 -3.20
CA LEU A 53 6.61 3.02 -3.60
C LEU A 53 5.73 3.57 -2.48
N ASN A 54 5.63 4.90 -2.40
CA ASN A 54 4.77 5.56 -1.44
C ASN A 54 3.68 6.37 -2.15
N ALA A 55 2.43 6.16 -1.80
CA ALA A 55 1.29 6.85 -2.43
C ALA A 55 1.42 8.38 -2.41
N LYS A 56 2.06 8.95 -1.36
CA LYS A 56 2.30 10.40 -1.27
C LYS A 56 3.14 10.95 -2.43
N ASP A 57 3.99 10.13 -3.04
CA ASP A 57 4.87 10.54 -4.14
C ASP A 57 4.14 10.50 -5.50
N PHE A 58 2.84 10.14 -5.49
CA PHE A 58 1.98 10.00 -6.66
C PHE A 58 0.69 10.83 -6.57
N GLY A 59 0.73 11.96 -5.85
CA GLY A 59 -0.39 12.90 -5.78
C GLY A 59 -1.53 12.49 -4.83
N VAL A 60 -1.27 11.54 -3.91
CA VAL A 60 -2.25 11.12 -2.89
C VAL A 60 -1.78 11.60 -1.53
N PRO A 61 -2.58 12.32 -0.73
CA PRO A 61 -2.20 12.82 0.60
C PRO A 61 -2.22 11.70 1.64
N GLN A 62 -1.60 10.58 1.33
CA GLN A 62 -1.53 9.41 2.19
C GLN A 62 -0.12 8.84 2.22
N ASN A 63 0.46 8.74 3.41
CA ASN A 63 1.73 8.04 3.61
C ASN A 63 1.48 6.53 3.63
N ARG A 64 1.52 5.90 2.44
CA ARG A 64 1.24 4.48 2.25
C ARG A 64 2.33 3.83 1.42
N GLU A 65 3.31 3.23 2.11
CA GLU A 65 4.41 2.51 1.46
C GLU A 65 4.01 1.06 1.13
N ARG A 66 4.32 0.66 -0.10
CA ARG A 66 4.02 -0.68 -0.62
C ARG A 66 5.20 -1.24 -1.39
N THR A 67 5.46 -2.54 -1.20
CA THR A 67 6.38 -3.28 -2.06
C THR A 67 5.63 -3.62 -3.34
N ILE A 68 6.16 -3.13 -4.47
CA ILE A 68 5.64 -3.46 -5.80
C ILE A 68 6.66 -4.35 -6.49
N ILE A 69 6.21 -5.47 -7.02
CA ILE A 69 7.04 -6.41 -7.80
C ILE A 69 6.47 -6.44 -9.21
N VAL A 70 7.33 -6.24 -10.20
CA VAL A 70 6.98 -6.34 -11.62
C VAL A 70 7.75 -7.49 -12.23
N GLY A 71 7.06 -8.36 -12.95
CA GLY A 71 7.67 -9.43 -13.75
C GLY A 71 7.25 -9.30 -15.22
N ASP A 72 8.22 -9.30 -16.13
CA ASP A 72 8.00 -9.26 -17.59
C ASP A 72 8.44 -10.56 -18.23
N LYS A 73 7.57 -11.14 -19.07
CA LYS A 73 7.82 -12.43 -19.75
C LYS A 73 8.77 -12.31 -20.94
N ASN A 74 8.93 -11.10 -21.48
CA ASN A 74 9.81 -10.84 -22.64
C ASN A 74 11.26 -10.51 -22.22
N GLY A 75 11.58 -10.62 -20.94
CA GLY A 75 12.91 -10.33 -20.41
C GLY A 75 13.23 -8.85 -20.25
N ILE A 76 12.20 -7.98 -20.25
CA ILE A 76 12.36 -6.54 -20.01
C ILE A 76 12.43 -6.30 -18.51
N GLU A 77 13.53 -5.72 -18.06
CA GLU A 77 13.65 -5.28 -16.67
C GLU A 77 12.90 -3.96 -16.50
N PHE A 78 11.89 -3.96 -15.62
CA PHE A 78 11.10 -2.77 -15.33
C PHE A 78 11.91 -1.75 -14.54
N ASP A 79 12.08 -0.55 -15.09
CA ASP A 79 12.84 0.53 -14.47
C ASP A 79 11.93 1.46 -13.65
N PHE A 80 11.92 1.26 -12.34
CA PHE A 80 11.14 2.07 -11.40
C PHE A 80 11.56 3.55 -11.38
N SER A 81 12.79 3.89 -11.76
CA SER A 81 13.26 5.28 -11.82
C SER A 81 12.56 6.14 -12.87
N LYS A 82 11.94 5.50 -13.85
CA LYS A 82 11.17 6.16 -14.93
C LYS A 82 9.73 6.46 -14.56
N ILE A 83 9.27 6.04 -13.38
CA ILE A 83 7.91 6.37 -12.93
C ILE A 83 7.88 7.85 -12.57
N SER A 84 6.97 8.59 -13.21
CA SER A 84 6.77 10.00 -12.90
C SER A 84 6.15 10.13 -11.51
N THR A 85 6.77 10.93 -10.66
CA THR A 85 6.23 11.30 -9.35
C THR A 85 5.52 12.66 -9.44
N SER A 86 4.59 12.90 -8.52
CA SER A 86 3.88 14.16 -8.37
C SER A 86 3.89 14.62 -6.93
N THR A 87 3.77 15.92 -6.72
CA THR A 87 3.66 16.48 -5.36
C THR A 87 2.38 15.99 -4.68
N SER A 88 2.51 15.57 -3.42
CA SER A 88 1.36 15.21 -2.61
C SER A 88 0.54 16.46 -2.29
N PRO A 89 -0.77 16.48 -2.55
CA PRO A 89 -1.65 17.53 -2.07
C PRO A 89 -1.67 17.54 -0.54
N LYS A 90 -1.95 18.70 0.04
CA LYS A 90 -2.20 18.78 1.49
C LYS A 90 -3.57 18.21 1.80
N ILE A 91 -3.77 17.71 3.01
CA ILE A 91 -5.10 17.25 3.47
C ILE A 91 -6.14 18.36 3.31
N ALA A 92 -5.75 19.62 3.58
CA ALA A 92 -6.63 20.78 3.41
C ALA A 92 -7.16 20.96 1.98
N ASP A 93 -6.41 20.51 0.96
CA ASP A 93 -6.78 20.65 -0.44
C ASP A 93 -7.87 19.65 -0.87
N ILE A 94 -8.08 18.61 -0.06
CA ILE A 94 -9.07 17.54 -0.32
C ILE A 94 -10.23 17.55 0.69
N LEU A 95 -10.15 18.37 1.74
CA LEU A 95 -11.24 18.52 2.68
C LEU A 95 -12.38 19.28 2.00
N GLU A 96 -13.57 18.71 2.07
CA GLU A 96 -14.78 19.42 1.64
C GLU A 96 -15.08 20.55 2.63
N SER A 97 -15.35 21.74 2.10
CA SER A 97 -15.77 22.87 2.91
C SER A 97 -17.24 22.71 3.29
N ASN A 98 -17.54 22.86 4.57
CA ASN A 98 -18.89 22.97 5.16
C ASN A 98 -20.00 22.21 4.41
N ARG A 99 -20.21 20.98 4.80
CA ARG A 99 -21.38 20.20 4.39
C ARG A 99 -22.32 20.08 5.58
N ASP A 100 -23.57 20.51 5.38
CA ASP A 100 -24.63 20.41 6.40
C ASP A 100 -25.26 19.00 6.46
N ASP A 101 -24.82 18.09 5.58
CA ASP A 101 -25.36 16.74 5.43
C ASP A 101 -24.53 15.64 6.15
N PHE A 102 -23.55 16.03 6.97
CA PHE A 102 -22.84 15.10 7.84
C PHE A 102 -23.55 14.91 9.17
N GLU A 103 -23.77 13.65 9.56
CA GLU A 103 -24.08 13.32 10.95
C GLU A 103 -22.78 13.41 11.76
N TYR A 104 -22.73 14.38 12.67
CA TYR A 104 -21.62 14.50 13.61
C TYR A 104 -21.86 13.57 14.80
N LEU A 105 -20.79 12.94 15.28
CA LEU A 105 -20.85 12.19 16.52
C LEU A 105 -21.14 13.14 17.69
N ASP A 106 -22.10 12.78 18.56
CA ASP A 106 -22.38 13.55 19.76
C ASP A 106 -21.20 13.43 20.74
N GLU A 107 -20.69 14.58 21.21
CA GLU A 107 -19.56 14.62 22.15
C GLU A 107 -19.83 13.87 23.47
N SER A 108 -21.09 13.60 23.79
CA SER A 108 -21.47 12.77 24.93
C SER A 108 -21.23 11.27 24.71
N GLU A 109 -21.10 10.82 23.46
CA GLU A 109 -20.95 9.42 23.08
C GLU A 109 -19.50 8.99 22.88
N TYR A 110 -18.55 9.93 22.77
CA TYR A 110 -17.13 9.62 22.57
C TYR A 110 -16.22 10.53 23.39
N THR A 111 -15.02 10.03 23.64
CA THR A 111 -13.98 10.81 24.31
C THR A 111 -12.79 10.95 23.35
N LEU A 112 -12.38 12.17 23.06
CA LEU A 112 -11.17 12.45 22.30
C LEU A 112 -9.94 12.16 23.16
N ILE A 113 -9.21 11.08 22.83
CA ILE A 113 -7.97 10.76 23.50
C ILE A 113 -6.86 11.61 22.84
N GLN A 114 -6.44 12.67 23.50
CA GLN A 114 -5.28 13.46 23.12
C GLN A 114 -4.01 12.71 23.53
N ASN A 115 -3.12 12.45 22.57
CA ASN A 115 -1.80 11.93 22.91
C ASN A 115 -0.91 13.06 23.45
N PRO A 116 -0.55 13.08 24.75
CA PRO A 116 0.17 14.19 25.36
C PRO A 116 1.61 14.33 24.87
N LYS A 117 2.13 13.42 24.07
CA LYS A 117 3.52 13.41 23.59
C LYS A 117 3.73 14.03 22.22
N ASN A 118 2.70 14.25 21.44
CA ASN A 118 2.80 14.83 20.11
C ASN A 118 1.68 15.85 19.91
N ASN A 119 2.02 17.10 19.64
CA ASN A 119 1.08 18.16 19.24
C ASN A 119 0.44 17.93 17.86
N TYR A 120 0.40 16.70 17.39
CA TYR A 120 -0.28 16.33 16.15
C TYR A 120 -1.61 15.67 16.50
N LEU A 121 -2.68 16.14 15.86
CA LEU A 121 -3.98 15.49 15.89
C LEU A 121 -3.84 14.12 15.20
N VAL A 122 -3.70 13.05 15.98
CA VAL A 122 -3.74 11.68 15.46
C VAL A 122 -5.19 11.23 15.58
N LEU A 123 -5.88 11.19 14.46
CA LEU A 123 -7.18 10.52 14.37
C LEU A 123 -6.94 9.01 14.57
N TYR A 124 -7.13 8.54 15.80
CA TYR A 124 -7.28 7.11 16.05
C TYR A 124 -8.68 6.69 15.62
N PHE A 125 -8.77 5.59 14.89
CA PHE A 125 -10.06 4.97 14.63
C PHE A 125 -10.72 4.61 15.96
N LEU A 126 -11.87 5.20 16.21
CA LEU A 126 -12.68 4.95 17.36
C LEU A 126 -13.17 3.49 17.32
N VAL A 127 -12.82 2.69 18.31
CA VAL A 127 -13.56 1.45 18.60
C VAL A 127 -14.76 1.86 19.44
N ILE A 128 -15.92 1.91 18.83
CA ILE A 128 -17.18 2.14 19.54
C ILE A 128 -17.53 0.83 20.25
N GLU A 129 -17.23 0.72 21.54
CA GLU A 129 -17.89 -0.26 22.40
C GLU A 129 -19.30 0.27 22.72
N THR A 130 -20.31 -0.26 22.03
CA THR A 130 -21.69 -0.06 22.45
C THR A 130 -21.89 -0.76 23.79
N LYS A 131 -21.99 0.02 24.85
CA LYS A 131 -22.49 -0.51 26.14
C LYS A 131 -23.91 -0.98 25.92
N LYS A 132 -24.15 -2.31 26.09
CA LYS A 132 -25.46 -2.89 26.27
C LYS A 132 -25.94 -2.64 27.67
#